data_664f41ea274ce6d14ec34e072a38052d
#
_entry.id   664f41ea274ce6d14ec34e072a38052d
#
_cell.length_a   1.000
_cell.length_b   1.000
_cell.length_c   1.000
_cell.angle_alpha   90.00
_cell.angle_beta   90.00
_cell.angle_gamma   90.00
#
_symmetry.space_group_name_H-M   'P 1'
#
loop_
_entity.id
_entity.type
_entity.pdbx_description
1 polymer ?
#
loop_
_entity_poly.entity_id
_entity_poly.type
_entity_poly.pdbx_seq_one_letter_code
_entity_poly.pdbx_strand_id
1 'polypeptide(L)'
;KRANPIIEPSQDNDGFWFGGGNAVRDPHDGSLLLIGRYRDAGDSRTGLTQGTRGRELAVFRSLDHGRSFEKIHSWDKSDLYCGSTVLSIEGSALRVTKRKVDVLVSTEKVRTYPNPLRNFQKPGTGIWSIDSFSATRVDRLAPQDRIQPLLTSSDPAYLHVKDPSISSGVQNGRTLLTYCAHPYTWSSSTSGCGTWSGDDLNPTNPDFFPRGSTWDVAATRITCRLLVPRVGAFANQPALSLYFYDGAECLRPLDAHEKGVARARGYSCEELGGLAYGFDREFPRLHRLSRLAPLFISPQGTGSNRYVSVLAEENGDLFATWERSSATRSQPLVAHRLSIARIKRLLT
;
A
#
# COMPACT_ATOMS: atom_id res chain seq x y z
N LYS A 1 -0.50 -19.86 6.15
CA LYS A 1 0.14 -20.79 7.13
C LYS A 1 1.67 -20.95 6.96
N ARG A 2 2.32 -20.39 5.92
CA ARG A 2 3.77 -20.54 5.63
C ARG A 2 4.55 -19.24 5.60
N ALA A 3 3.90 -18.10 5.81
CA ALA A 3 4.57 -16.82 5.85
C ALA A 3 5.16 -16.59 7.25
N ASN A 4 6.38 -16.11 7.29
CA ASN A 4 7.08 -15.77 8.52
C ASN A 4 7.14 -14.24 8.66
N PRO A 5 7.06 -13.71 9.88
CA PRO A 5 7.39 -12.31 10.14
C PRO A 5 8.83 -12.03 9.70
N ILE A 6 9.02 -10.91 9.01
CA ILE A 6 10.33 -10.42 8.57
C ILE A 6 10.68 -9.08 9.21
N ILE A 7 9.67 -8.27 9.53
CA ILE A 7 9.81 -7.04 10.32
C ILE A 7 8.68 -7.02 11.34
N GLU A 8 9.04 -6.92 12.60
CA GLU A 8 8.09 -6.79 13.69
C GLU A 8 7.67 -5.32 13.88
N PRO A 9 6.46 -5.05 14.36
CA PRO A 9 6.07 -3.72 14.82
C PRO A 9 6.88 -3.32 16.05
N SER A 10 6.78 -2.06 16.47
CA SER A 10 7.49 -1.54 17.65
C SER A 10 7.07 -2.21 18.96
N GLN A 11 5.86 -2.76 19.02
CA GLN A 11 5.33 -3.56 20.12
C GLN A 11 4.41 -4.65 19.59
N ASP A 12 4.38 -5.80 20.27
CA ASP A 12 3.46 -6.88 19.95
C ASP A 12 2.11 -6.66 20.64
N ASN A 13 1.37 -5.63 20.18
CA ASN A 13 0.12 -5.21 20.78
C ASN A 13 -0.86 -4.67 19.73
N ASP A 14 -2.14 -4.63 20.06
CA ASP A 14 -3.17 -4.02 19.20
C ASP A 14 -2.83 -2.55 18.91
N GLY A 15 -2.98 -2.14 17.65
CA GLY A 15 -2.68 -0.79 17.18
C GLY A 15 -1.22 -0.56 16.75
N PHE A 16 -0.33 -1.56 16.86
CA PHE A 16 1.08 -1.48 16.46
C PHE A 16 1.31 -2.26 15.16
N TRP A 17 1.79 -1.56 14.13
CA TRP A 17 1.95 -2.11 12.78
C TRP A 17 3.29 -1.74 12.17
N PHE A 18 3.78 -2.62 11.29
CA PHE A 18 4.81 -2.27 10.32
C PHE A 18 4.41 -2.73 8.93
N GLY A 19 4.46 -1.83 7.92
CA GLY A 19 4.21 -2.14 6.53
C GLY A 19 3.75 -0.93 5.72
N GLY A 20 2.81 -1.12 4.79
CA GLY A 20 2.31 -0.05 3.91
C GLY A 20 3.33 0.40 2.88
N GLY A 21 4.14 -0.55 2.38
CA GLY A 21 5.16 -0.30 1.36
C GLY A 21 5.36 -1.49 0.43
N ASN A 22 6.52 -1.57 -0.21
CA ASN A 22 6.85 -2.62 -1.17
C ASN A 22 8.29 -3.09 -1.02
N ALA A 23 8.59 -4.24 -1.62
CA ALA A 23 9.94 -4.75 -1.80
C ALA A 23 10.39 -4.56 -3.26
N VAL A 24 11.65 -4.23 -3.46
CA VAL A 24 12.30 -4.08 -4.77
C VAL A 24 13.71 -4.66 -4.74
N ARG A 25 14.26 -5.00 -5.90
CA ARG A 25 15.65 -5.41 -6.03
C ARG A 25 16.52 -4.21 -6.41
N ASP A 26 17.63 -4.03 -5.71
CA ASP A 26 18.65 -3.06 -6.10
C ASP A 26 19.43 -3.63 -7.29
N PRO A 27 19.39 -2.98 -8.46
CA PRO A 27 20.10 -3.45 -9.65
C PRO A 27 21.63 -3.26 -9.58
N HIS A 28 22.16 -2.61 -8.54
CA HIS A 28 23.61 -2.40 -8.36
C HIS A 28 24.30 -3.57 -7.68
N ASP A 29 23.67 -4.12 -6.65
CA ASP A 29 24.28 -5.18 -5.83
C ASP A 29 23.39 -6.44 -5.69
N GLY A 30 22.18 -6.40 -6.26
CA GLY A 30 21.23 -7.50 -6.20
C GLY A 30 20.58 -7.68 -4.81
N SER A 31 20.78 -6.77 -3.86
CA SER A 31 20.11 -6.81 -2.56
C SER A 31 18.61 -6.60 -2.69
N LEU A 32 17.83 -7.13 -1.75
CA LEU A 32 16.42 -6.77 -1.60
C LEU A 32 16.32 -5.54 -0.71
N LEU A 33 15.62 -4.54 -1.20
CA LEU A 33 15.24 -3.36 -0.43
C LEU A 33 13.74 -3.42 -0.13
N LEU A 34 13.37 -2.96 1.06
CA LEU A 34 11.99 -2.92 1.52
C LEU A 34 11.75 -1.57 2.18
N ILE A 35 10.63 -0.93 1.83
CA ILE A 35 10.17 0.29 2.48
C ILE A 35 8.87 0.01 3.23
N GLY A 36 8.65 0.70 4.33
CA GLY A 36 7.41 0.65 5.10
C GLY A 36 7.43 1.67 6.23
N ARG A 37 6.29 1.81 6.89
CA ARG A 37 6.14 2.69 8.04
C ARG A 37 5.84 1.93 9.31
N TYR A 38 6.36 2.43 10.42
CA TYR A 38 5.88 2.07 11.75
C TYR A 38 4.67 2.91 12.11
N ARG A 39 3.65 2.25 12.60
CA ARG A 39 2.49 2.86 13.20
C ARG A 39 2.35 2.37 14.63
N ASP A 40 2.25 3.30 15.55
CA ASP A 40 2.00 3.02 16.96
C ASP A 40 0.55 3.30 17.33
N ALA A 41 0.17 2.89 18.52
CA ALA A 41 -1.17 2.92 19.06
C ALA A 41 -2.02 4.13 18.65
N GLY A 42 -3.28 3.89 18.43
CA GLY A 42 -4.26 4.89 18.07
C GLY A 42 -5.15 4.43 16.93
N ASP A 43 -6.42 4.77 16.99
CA ASP A 43 -7.41 4.41 15.98
C ASP A 43 -7.65 5.58 15.01
N SER A 44 -7.05 5.50 13.82
CA SER A 44 -7.27 6.49 12.76
C SER A 44 -8.69 6.47 12.18
N ARG A 45 -9.46 5.41 12.42
CA ARG A 45 -10.82 5.28 11.90
C ARG A 45 -11.78 6.27 12.55
N THR A 46 -11.56 6.59 13.82
CA THR A 46 -12.38 7.55 14.56
C THR A 46 -11.95 9.00 14.32
N GLY A 47 -10.68 9.23 14.02
CA GLY A 47 -10.10 10.56 13.76
C GLY A 47 -9.92 11.47 14.97
N LEU A 48 -10.35 11.05 16.15
CA LEU A 48 -10.33 11.89 17.35
C LEU A 48 -9.28 11.48 18.38
N THR A 49 -9.01 10.17 18.51
CA THR A 49 -7.97 9.64 19.40
C THR A 49 -6.94 8.91 18.57
N GLN A 50 -5.96 9.64 18.11
CA GLN A 50 -5.14 9.15 17.00
C GLN A 50 -3.83 8.55 17.47
N GLY A 51 -3.48 8.68 18.74
CA GLY A 51 -2.19 8.25 19.24
C GLY A 51 -1.04 8.82 18.43
N THR A 52 0.04 8.08 18.32
CA THR A 52 1.22 8.49 17.54
C THR A 52 1.05 8.25 16.05
N ARG A 53 0.12 7.38 15.63
CA ARG A 53 -0.15 6.99 14.24
C ARG A 53 1.14 6.61 13.48
N GLY A 54 1.21 6.90 12.19
CA GLY A 54 2.42 6.70 11.39
C GLY A 54 3.55 7.61 11.84
N ARG A 55 4.54 7.04 12.53
CA ARG A 55 5.59 7.81 13.22
C ARG A 55 6.93 7.79 12.52
N GLU A 56 7.24 6.73 11.79
CA GLU A 56 8.55 6.50 11.21
C GLU A 56 8.40 5.83 9.84
N LEU A 57 9.07 6.37 8.83
CA LEU A 57 9.31 5.72 7.55
C LEU A 57 10.68 5.05 7.60
N ALA A 58 10.76 3.77 7.25
CA ALA A 58 12.01 3.03 7.28
C ALA A 58 12.29 2.30 5.97
N VAL A 59 13.58 2.22 5.61
CA VAL A 59 14.08 1.37 4.51
C VAL A 59 14.98 0.31 5.10
N PHE A 60 14.76 -0.91 4.66
CA PHE A 60 15.52 -2.09 5.06
C PHE A 60 16.24 -2.70 3.86
N ARG A 61 17.36 -3.36 4.12
CA ARG A 61 18.14 -4.12 3.14
C ARG A 61 18.28 -5.56 3.59
N SER A 62 18.18 -6.49 2.64
CA SER A 62 18.50 -7.90 2.81
C SER A 62 19.57 -8.32 1.81
N LEU A 63 20.63 -8.95 2.29
CA LEU A 63 21.72 -9.53 1.48
C LEU A 63 21.56 -11.05 1.32
N ASP A 64 20.60 -11.67 1.99
CA ASP A 64 20.38 -13.11 2.08
C ASP A 64 19.06 -13.56 1.43
N HIS A 65 18.66 -12.87 0.37
CA HIS A 65 17.43 -13.14 -0.39
C HIS A 65 16.13 -13.01 0.42
N GLY A 66 16.10 -12.09 1.39
CA GLY A 66 14.89 -11.77 2.15
C GLY A 66 14.66 -12.67 3.35
N ARG A 67 15.70 -13.36 3.86
CA ARG A 67 15.63 -14.14 5.10
C ARG A 67 15.77 -13.25 6.33
N SER A 68 16.66 -12.26 6.24
CA SER A 68 16.84 -11.23 7.26
C SER A 68 16.91 -9.83 6.62
N PHE A 69 16.57 -8.82 7.40
CA PHE A 69 16.55 -7.43 6.96
C PHE A 69 17.23 -6.54 7.99
N GLU A 70 18.12 -5.68 7.53
CA GLU A 70 18.76 -4.63 8.29
C GLU A 70 18.12 -3.28 7.96
N LYS A 71 17.81 -2.48 8.98
CA LYS A 71 17.31 -1.11 8.78
C LYS A 71 18.47 -0.21 8.37
N ILE A 72 18.41 0.36 7.15
CA ILE A 72 19.45 1.23 6.60
C ILE A 72 19.05 2.70 6.60
N HIS A 73 17.76 3.01 6.64
CA HIS A 73 17.24 4.36 6.81
C HIS A 73 16.06 4.37 7.76
N SER A 74 15.94 5.47 8.48
CA SER A 74 14.86 5.78 9.41
C SER A 74 14.62 7.28 9.39
N TRP A 75 13.38 7.68 9.12
CA TRP A 75 12.95 9.08 9.10
C TRP A 75 11.68 9.22 9.93
N ASP A 76 11.70 10.17 10.83
CA ASP A 76 10.53 10.54 11.60
C ASP A 76 9.68 11.60 10.87
N LYS A 77 8.64 12.09 11.54
CA LYS A 77 7.74 13.09 10.98
C LYS A 77 8.43 14.43 10.68
N SER A 78 9.45 14.79 11.45
CA SER A 78 10.20 16.05 11.26
C SER A 78 11.12 15.99 10.07
N ASP A 79 11.69 14.84 9.78
CA ASP A 79 12.52 14.60 8.59
C ASP A 79 11.73 14.73 7.28
N LEU A 80 10.42 14.44 7.33
CA LEU A 80 9.51 14.51 6.19
C LEU A 80 8.77 15.84 6.08
N TYR A 81 9.29 16.89 6.72
CA TYR A 81 8.72 18.21 6.59
C TYR A 81 8.71 18.68 5.14
N CYS A 82 7.52 19.01 4.63
CA CYS A 82 7.30 19.48 3.26
C CYS A 82 6.35 20.69 3.27
N GLY A 83 6.89 21.83 3.74
CA GLY A 83 6.13 23.07 3.86
C GLY A 83 5.08 23.09 4.97
N SER A 84 4.97 22.00 5.76
CA SER A 84 4.09 21.88 6.93
C SER A 84 4.49 20.70 7.80
N THR A 85 4.19 20.78 9.09
CA THR A 85 4.41 19.69 10.06
C THR A 85 3.59 18.46 9.67
N VAL A 86 4.22 17.29 9.71
CA VAL A 86 3.59 16.00 9.43
C VAL A 86 2.88 15.46 10.68
N LEU A 87 1.59 15.16 10.55
CA LEU A 87 0.77 14.53 11.59
C LEU A 87 0.89 13.01 11.58
N SER A 88 0.93 12.41 10.38
CA SER A 88 1.00 10.98 10.19
C SER A 88 1.74 10.64 8.90
N ILE A 89 2.56 9.58 8.97
CA ILE A 89 3.17 8.91 7.82
C ILE A 89 2.31 7.69 7.49
N GLU A 90 1.91 7.54 6.23
CA GLU A 90 1.06 6.43 5.79
C GLU A 90 1.78 5.58 4.73
N GLY A 91 1.06 5.00 3.77
CA GLY A 91 1.64 4.14 2.76
C GLY A 91 2.75 4.79 1.95
N SER A 92 3.70 3.99 1.53
CA SER A 92 4.90 4.41 0.81
C SER A 92 5.22 3.47 -0.36
N ALA A 93 6.03 3.92 -1.29
CA ALA A 93 6.54 3.09 -2.36
C ALA A 93 7.99 3.44 -2.68
N LEU A 94 8.80 2.42 -2.96
CA LEU A 94 10.18 2.52 -3.37
C LEU A 94 10.31 2.05 -4.82
N ARG A 95 11.01 2.82 -5.64
CA ARG A 95 11.46 2.42 -6.98
C ARG A 95 12.96 2.56 -7.06
N VAL A 96 13.63 1.53 -7.55
CA VAL A 96 15.08 1.55 -7.77
C VAL A 96 15.37 1.24 -9.23
N THR A 97 16.19 2.06 -9.84
CA THR A 97 16.71 1.89 -11.18
C THR A 97 18.25 2.01 -11.14
N LYS A 98 18.93 1.68 -12.22
CA LYS A 98 20.40 1.89 -12.32
C LYS A 98 20.84 3.35 -12.16
N ARG A 99 19.92 4.31 -12.26
CA ARG A 99 20.28 5.75 -12.26
C ARG A 99 19.70 6.51 -11.07
N LYS A 100 18.60 6.03 -10.50
CA LYS A 100 17.80 6.79 -9.53
C LYS A 100 17.09 5.86 -8.57
N VAL A 101 17.02 6.25 -7.33
CA VAL A 101 16.15 5.69 -6.30
C VAL A 101 15.10 6.75 -5.97
N ASP A 102 13.84 6.39 -6.07
CA ASP A 102 12.71 7.26 -5.77
C ASP A 102 11.94 6.70 -4.59
N VAL A 103 11.60 7.56 -3.65
CA VAL A 103 10.70 7.28 -2.53
C VAL A 103 9.44 8.11 -2.70
N LEU A 104 8.31 7.45 -2.66
CA LEU A 104 7.00 8.07 -2.52
C LEU A 104 6.46 7.78 -1.12
N VAL A 105 5.91 8.78 -0.47
CA VAL A 105 5.34 8.63 0.88
C VAL A 105 4.08 9.47 1.02
N SER A 106 3.04 8.89 1.60
CA SER A 106 1.84 9.64 1.97
C SER A 106 2.04 10.29 3.32
N THR A 107 1.77 11.57 3.40
CA THR A 107 1.81 12.31 4.66
C THR A 107 0.50 13.06 4.88
N GLU A 108 0.08 13.10 6.13
CA GLU A 108 -0.96 14.01 6.62
C GLU A 108 -0.28 15.22 7.27
N LYS A 109 -0.68 16.43 6.88
CA LYS A 109 -0.03 17.68 7.26
C LYS A 109 -0.93 18.56 8.11
N VAL A 110 -0.35 19.29 9.07
CA VAL A 110 -1.04 20.31 9.88
C VAL A 110 -1.42 21.49 8.99
N ARG A 111 -2.51 21.33 8.24
CA ARG A 111 -3.07 22.37 7.37
C ARG A 111 -4.59 22.22 7.29
N THR A 112 -5.26 23.29 6.85
CA THR A 112 -6.69 23.28 6.57
C THR A 112 -6.92 23.52 5.09
N TYR A 113 -7.95 22.87 4.54
CA TYR A 113 -8.36 23.14 3.16
C TYR A 113 -8.93 24.54 3.03
N PRO A 114 -8.84 25.17 1.83
CA PRO A 114 -9.50 26.43 1.52
C PRO A 114 -11.01 26.35 1.79
N ASN A 115 -11.66 27.51 2.01
CA ASN A 115 -13.07 27.58 2.40
C ASN A 115 -14.04 26.70 1.59
N PRO A 116 -13.99 26.59 0.25
CA PRO A 116 -14.90 25.72 -0.48
C PRO A 116 -14.77 24.23 -0.12
N LEU A 117 -13.61 23.80 0.37
CA LEU A 117 -13.29 22.40 0.66
C LEU A 117 -13.26 22.07 2.16
N ARG A 118 -13.41 23.09 3.03
CA ARG A 118 -13.26 22.91 4.49
C ARG A 118 -14.23 21.89 5.07
N ASN A 119 -15.44 21.80 4.53
CA ASN A 119 -16.46 20.83 5.00
C ASN A 119 -16.11 19.37 4.69
N PHE A 120 -15.13 19.13 3.83
CA PHE A 120 -14.60 17.80 3.53
C PHE A 120 -13.42 17.42 4.43
N GLN A 121 -13.00 18.29 5.32
CA GLN A 121 -11.95 18.01 6.30
C GLN A 121 -12.56 17.58 7.63
N LYS A 122 -12.33 16.34 8.01
CA LYS A 122 -12.79 15.79 9.28
C LYS A 122 -12.12 16.55 10.45
N PRO A 123 -12.84 16.89 11.53
CA PRO A 123 -12.23 17.50 12.71
C PRO A 123 -11.07 16.65 13.25
N GLY A 124 -9.98 17.32 13.63
CA GLY A 124 -8.77 16.67 14.13
C GLY A 124 -7.86 16.02 13.09
N THR A 125 -8.19 16.19 11.78
CA THR A 125 -7.34 15.72 10.68
C THR A 125 -6.68 16.88 9.94
N GLY A 126 -5.66 16.57 9.15
CA GLY A 126 -4.93 17.50 8.31
C GLY A 126 -5.23 17.32 6.81
N ILE A 127 -4.33 17.84 5.99
CA ILE A 127 -4.36 17.69 4.53
C ILE A 127 -3.45 16.52 4.12
N TRP A 128 -3.95 15.67 3.24
CA TRP A 128 -3.21 14.56 2.69
C TRP A 128 -2.53 14.91 1.37
N SER A 129 -1.34 14.38 1.19
CA SER A 129 -0.60 14.39 -0.08
C SER A 129 0.23 13.12 -0.22
N ILE A 130 0.63 12.82 -1.45
CA ILE A 130 1.74 11.94 -1.73
C ILE A 130 2.93 12.83 -2.05
N ASP A 131 3.98 12.69 -1.27
CA ASP A 131 5.22 13.43 -1.42
C ASP A 131 6.31 12.52 -2.00
N SER A 132 7.32 13.11 -2.62
CA SER A 132 8.42 12.37 -3.22
C SER A 132 9.77 12.99 -2.90
N PHE A 133 10.78 12.15 -2.78
CA PHE A 133 12.19 12.54 -2.79
C PHE A 133 13.02 11.43 -3.45
N SER A 134 14.21 11.78 -3.89
CA SER A 134 15.05 10.85 -4.65
C SER A 134 16.52 11.05 -4.43
N ALA A 135 17.30 10.00 -4.76
CA ALA A 135 18.75 10.03 -4.78
C ALA A 135 19.29 9.17 -5.94
N THR A 136 20.57 9.24 -6.20
CA THR A 136 21.24 8.39 -7.19
C THR A 136 21.41 6.94 -6.72
N ARG A 137 21.49 6.74 -5.39
CA ARG A 137 21.67 5.43 -4.73
C ARG A 137 20.89 5.40 -3.41
N VAL A 138 20.57 4.20 -2.94
CA VAL A 138 19.81 4.03 -1.70
C VAL A 138 20.52 4.61 -0.48
N ASP A 139 21.84 4.46 -0.38
CA ASP A 139 22.66 5.01 0.71
C ASP A 139 22.74 6.55 0.73
N ARG A 140 22.28 7.21 -0.33
CA ARG A 140 22.22 8.68 -0.46
C ARG A 140 20.81 9.25 -0.26
N LEU A 141 19.86 8.44 0.11
CA LEU A 141 18.50 8.91 0.38
C LEU A 141 18.50 9.85 1.59
N ALA A 142 18.00 11.06 1.37
CA ALA A 142 17.80 12.07 2.40
C ALA A 142 16.60 12.94 1.99
N PRO A 143 15.51 12.99 2.78
CA PRO A 143 14.34 13.79 2.46
C PRO A 143 14.56 15.28 2.67
N GLN A 144 15.43 15.69 3.63
CA GLN A 144 15.65 17.08 3.98
C GLN A 144 16.01 17.90 2.72
N ASP A 145 15.28 18.99 2.51
CA ASP A 145 15.42 19.93 1.38
C ASP A 145 15.12 19.34 -0.01
N ARG A 146 14.75 18.07 -0.10
CA ARG A 146 14.47 17.36 -1.37
C ARG A 146 13.04 16.85 -1.49
N ILE A 147 12.35 16.70 -0.36
CA ILE A 147 10.98 16.21 -0.37
C ILE A 147 10.04 17.29 -0.91
N GLN A 148 9.21 16.91 -1.85
CA GLN A 148 8.23 17.81 -2.47
C GLN A 148 6.90 17.08 -2.71
N PRO A 149 5.77 17.82 -2.75
CA PRO A 149 4.49 17.22 -3.09
C PRO A 149 4.51 16.70 -4.53
N LEU A 150 4.14 15.44 -4.71
CA LEU A 150 3.96 14.82 -6.03
C LEU A 150 2.48 14.83 -6.44
N LEU A 151 1.58 14.51 -5.49
CA LEU A 151 0.15 14.47 -5.74
C LEU A 151 -0.62 15.11 -4.60
N THR A 152 -1.45 16.08 -4.97
CA THR A 152 -2.50 16.67 -4.14
C THR A 152 -3.79 16.68 -4.95
N SER A 153 -4.93 16.84 -4.28
CA SER A 153 -6.22 16.97 -4.96
C SER A 153 -6.99 18.16 -4.44
N SER A 154 -7.73 18.81 -5.32
CA SER A 154 -8.74 19.83 -5.02
C SER A 154 -10.15 19.38 -5.41
N ASP A 155 -10.30 18.16 -5.93
CA ASP A 155 -11.60 17.58 -6.24
C ASP A 155 -12.26 17.09 -4.95
N PRO A 156 -13.46 17.59 -4.57
CA PRO A 156 -14.16 17.19 -3.36
C PRO A 156 -14.41 15.67 -3.27
N ALA A 157 -14.61 15.00 -4.40
CA ALA A 157 -14.87 13.56 -4.44
C ALA A 157 -13.61 12.71 -4.15
N TYR A 158 -12.42 13.27 -4.43
CA TYR A 158 -11.11 12.58 -4.34
C TYR A 158 -10.07 13.40 -3.59
N LEU A 159 -10.51 14.12 -2.55
CA LEU A 159 -9.73 15.18 -1.92
C LEU A 159 -8.49 14.65 -1.17
N HIS A 160 -8.66 13.54 -0.46
CA HIS A 160 -7.59 12.98 0.40
C HIS A 160 -6.87 11.86 -0.34
N VAL A 161 -5.71 12.17 -0.94
CA VAL A 161 -4.90 11.22 -1.72
C VAL A 161 -3.82 10.59 -0.85
N LYS A 162 -3.64 9.25 -0.95
CA LYS A 162 -2.65 8.50 -0.17
C LYS A 162 -2.33 7.12 -0.71
N ASP A 163 -1.41 6.43 -0.04
CA ASP A 163 -1.03 5.02 -0.25
C ASP A 163 -0.60 4.72 -1.70
N PRO A 164 0.54 5.27 -2.16
CA PRO A 164 1.03 5.05 -3.51
C PRO A 164 1.49 3.60 -3.72
N SER A 165 1.23 3.06 -4.90
CA SER A 165 1.82 1.82 -5.38
C SER A 165 2.36 2.01 -6.80
N ILE A 166 3.57 1.55 -7.04
CA ILE A 166 4.29 1.75 -8.31
C ILE A 166 4.36 0.44 -9.08
N SER A 167 4.03 0.50 -10.38
CA SER A 167 4.15 -0.64 -11.29
C SER A 167 4.81 -0.21 -12.58
N SER A 168 5.85 -0.90 -13.00
CA SER A 168 6.55 -0.65 -14.26
C SER A 168 6.00 -1.50 -15.40
N GLY A 169 6.24 -1.08 -16.65
CA GLY A 169 5.94 -1.88 -17.83
C GLY A 169 4.48 -1.94 -18.24
N VAL A 170 3.64 -1.00 -17.82
CA VAL A 170 2.26 -0.85 -18.29
C VAL A 170 2.28 -0.05 -19.58
N GLN A 171 1.51 -0.46 -20.60
CA GLN A 171 1.35 0.21 -21.88
C GLN A 171 2.57 1.06 -22.34
N ASN A 172 3.34 0.54 -23.30
CA ASN A 172 4.50 1.23 -23.85
C ASN A 172 5.65 1.51 -22.85
N GLY A 173 5.81 0.67 -21.82
CA GLY A 173 6.90 0.80 -20.85
C GLY A 173 6.74 1.92 -19.82
N ARG A 174 5.56 2.55 -19.75
CA ARG A 174 5.29 3.61 -18.78
C ARG A 174 5.18 3.04 -17.35
N THR A 175 5.51 3.87 -16.38
CA THR A 175 5.28 3.56 -14.98
C THR A 175 3.87 4.00 -14.58
N LEU A 176 3.11 3.05 -14.04
CA LEU A 176 1.80 3.31 -13.45
C LEU A 176 1.98 3.61 -11.97
N LEU A 177 1.42 4.70 -11.49
CA LEU A 177 1.19 4.96 -10.09
C LEU A 177 -0.29 4.74 -9.80
N THR A 178 -0.60 3.87 -8.83
CA THR A 178 -1.93 3.78 -8.23
C THR A 178 -1.90 4.38 -6.84
N TYR A 179 -3.02 4.93 -6.41
CA TYR A 179 -3.18 5.56 -5.11
C TYR A 179 -4.62 5.43 -4.65
N CYS A 180 -4.91 5.63 -3.39
CA CYS A 180 -6.29 5.78 -2.95
C CYS A 180 -6.68 7.24 -2.73
N ALA A 181 -7.96 7.51 -2.93
CA ALA A 181 -8.55 8.82 -2.74
C ALA A 181 -9.94 8.71 -2.12
N HIS A 182 -10.30 9.67 -1.28
CA HIS A 182 -11.60 9.72 -0.62
C HIS A 182 -12.05 11.17 -0.34
N PRO A 183 -13.37 11.40 -0.25
CA PRO A 183 -13.89 12.76 -0.04
C PRO A 183 -13.77 13.25 1.40
N TYR A 184 -13.96 12.37 2.39
CA TYR A 184 -14.02 12.77 3.80
C TYR A 184 -13.31 11.79 4.73
N THR A 185 -13.58 10.51 4.60
CA THR A 185 -12.97 9.46 5.40
C THR A 185 -12.54 8.27 4.54
N TRP A 186 -11.62 7.49 5.07
CA TRP A 186 -11.17 6.23 4.44
C TRP A 186 -12.32 5.29 4.05
N SER A 187 -13.43 5.30 4.77
CA SER A 187 -14.62 4.50 4.46
C SER A 187 -15.36 4.87 3.17
N SER A 188 -14.81 5.72 2.35
CA SER A 188 -15.33 6.07 1.01
C SER A 188 -14.21 6.04 -0.04
N SER A 189 -13.12 5.35 0.26
CA SER A 189 -11.92 5.35 -0.58
C SER A 189 -12.08 4.50 -1.82
N THR A 190 -11.64 5.03 -2.97
CA THR A 190 -11.44 4.31 -4.22
C THR A 190 -9.96 4.32 -4.61
N SER A 191 -9.58 3.52 -5.61
CA SER A 191 -8.23 3.59 -6.16
C SER A 191 -8.20 4.40 -7.43
N GLY A 192 -7.40 5.45 -7.45
CA GLY A 192 -7.05 6.21 -8.64
C GLY A 192 -5.77 5.72 -9.29
N CYS A 193 -5.50 6.17 -10.51
CA CYS A 193 -4.23 5.94 -11.19
C CYS A 193 -3.75 7.13 -12.00
N GLY A 194 -2.47 7.13 -12.32
CA GLY A 194 -1.82 8.07 -13.22
C GLY A 194 -0.54 7.49 -13.81
N THR A 195 -0.03 8.14 -14.84
CA THR A 195 1.29 7.83 -15.38
C THR A 195 2.35 8.69 -14.68
N TRP A 196 3.44 8.07 -14.28
CA TRP A 196 4.51 8.72 -13.54
C TRP A 196 5.83 8.65 -14.30
N SER A 197 6.48 9.80 -14.46
CA SER A 197 7.78 9.92 -15.17
C SER A 197 9.00 9.86 -14.23
N GLY A 198 8.76 9.91 -12.92
CA GLY A 198 9.80 10.02 -11.89
C GLY A 198 9.87 11.41 -11.26
N ASP A 199 9.52 12.43 -11.97
CA ASP A 199 9.45 13.81 -11.45
C ASP A 199 8.01 14.33 -11.46
N ASP A 200 7.22 13.97 -12.49
CA ASP A 200 5.84 14.39 -12.65
C ASP A 200 4.87 13.21 -12.66
N LEU A 201 3.75 13.39 -12.01
CA LEU A 201 2.59 12.51 -12.08
C LEU A 201 1.50 13.21 -12.89
N ASN A 202 1.02 12.51 -13.92
CA ASN A 202 -0.19 12.89 -14.64
C ASN A 202 -1.33 11.98 -14.21
N PRO A 203 -2.22 12.42 -13.28
CA PRO A 203 -3.41 11.67 -12.89
C PRO A 203 -4.32 11.48 -14.10
N THR A 204 -4.69 10.24 -14.40
CA THR A 204 -5.50 9.93 -15.59
C THR A 204 -6.89 9.45 -15.26
N ASN A 205 -7.05 8.78 -14.12
CA ASN A 205 -8.34 8.26 -13.70
C ASN A 205 -8.41 8.17 -12.16
N PRO A 206 -9.12 9.08 -11.49
CA PRO A 206 -9.24 9.06 -10.02
C PRO A 206 -10.12 7.91 -9.50
N ASP A 207 -10.95 7.30 -10.34
CA ASP A 207 -11.82 6.16 -10.03
C ASP A 207 -11.44 4.93 -10.86
N PHE A 208 -10.15 4.67 -10.98
CA PHE A 208 -9.59 3.56 -11.75
C PHE A 208 -10.10 2.20 -11.27
N PHE A 209 -10.18 2.02 -9.95
CA PHE A 209 -10.75 0.83 -9.34
C PHE A 209 -11.73 1.24 -8.25
N PRO A 210 -13.02 1.38 -8.60
CA PRO A 210 -14.05 1.84 -7.69
C PRO A 210 -14.33 0.80 -6.59
N ARG A 211 -15.04 1.21 -5.56
CA ARG A 211 -15.56 0.34 -4.53
C ARG A 211 -16.46 -0.75 -5.12
N GLY A 212 -16.48 -1.90 -4.50
CA GLY A 212 -17.35 -3.00 -4.88
C GLY A 212 -18.77 -2.86 -4.32
N SER A 213 -19.52 -3.95 -4.40
CA SER A 213 -20.92 -3.99 -3.94
C SER A 213 -21.16 -4.95 -2.77
N THR A 214 -20.11 -5.58 -2.26
CA THR A 214 -20.21 -6.60 -1.21
C THR A 214 -19.23 -6.29 -0.07
N TRP A 215 -18.22 -7.10 0.13
CA TRP A 215 -17.26 -6.98 1.22
C TRP A 215 -16.29 -5.79 1.09
N ASP A 216 -16.13 -5.22 -0.09
CA ASP A 216 -15.28 -4.08 -0.41
C ASP A 216 -16.07 -2.80 -0.72
N VAL A 217 -17.27 -2.70 -0.14
CA VAL A 217 -18.21 -1.59 -0.40
C VAL A 217 -17.82 -0.29 0.28
N ALA A 218 -17.06 -0.36 1.37
CA ALA A 218 -16.61 0.85 2.09
C ALA A 218 -15.30 1.41 1.52
N ALA A 219 -14.39 0.56 1.09
CA ALA A 219 -13.08 1.02 0.62
C ALA A 219 -12.44 0.02 -0.34
N THR A 220 -11.64 0.55 -1.27
CA THR A 220 -10.70 -0.21 -2.09
C THR A 220 -9.36 0.52 -2.18
N ARG A 221 -8.25 -0.24 -2.16
CA ARG A 221 -6.88 0.26 -2.35
C ARG A 221 -6.07 -0.76 -3.13
N ILE A 222 -5.68 -0.45 -4.37
CA ILE A 222 -4.72 -1.27 -5.10
C ILE A 222 -3.35 -1.12 -4.45
N THR A 223 -2.74 -2.24 -4.10
CA THR A 223 -1.45 -2.30 -3.40
C THR A 223 -0.31 -2.85 -4.26
N CYS A 224 -0.63 -3.63 -5.29
CA CYS A 224 0.37 -4.19 -6.18
C CYS A 224 -0.23 -4.64 -7.51
N ARG A 225 0.52 -4.49 -8.59
CA ARG A 225 0.27 -5.15 -9.88
C ARG A 225 1.37 -6.17 -10.13
N LEU A 226 1.00 -7.39 -10.44
CA LEU A 226 1.89 -8.48 -10.83
C LEU A 226 1.59 -8.91 -12.27
N LEU A 227 2.56 -8.76 -13.17
CA LEU A 227 2.47 -9.40 -14.49
C LEU A 227 2.55 -10.91 -14.30
N VAL A 228 1.52 -11.62 -14.76
CA VAL A 228 1.47 -13.09 -14.65
C VAL A 228 2.60 -13.72 -15.46
N PRO A 229 3.42 -14.59 -14.86
CA PRO A 229 4.47 -15.28 -15.59
C PRO A 229 3.91 -16.08 -16.77
N ARG A 230 4.51 -15.93 -17.94
CA ARG A 230 4.08 -16.63 -19.18
C ARG A 230 4.59 -18.06 -19.20
N VAL A 231 4.06 -18.90 -18.31
CA VAL A 231 4.40 -20.31 -18.15
C VAL A 231 3.14 -21.16 -18.02
N GLY A 232 3.22 -22.46 -18.31
CA GLY A 232 2.08 -23.38 -18.22
C GLY A 232 0.88 -22.89 -19.03
N ALA A 233 -0.30 -22.87 -18.42
CA ALA A 233 -1.56 -22.42 -19.05
C ALA A 233 -1.51 -20.97 -19.57
N PHE A 234 -0.60 -20.15 -19.10
CA PHE A 234 -0.44 -18.74 -19.50
C PHE A 234 0.68 -18.52 -20.55
N ALA A 235 1.38 -19.57 -21.01
CA ALA A 235 2.53 -19.42 -21.91
C ALA A 235 2.18 -18.67 -23.21
N ASN A 236 1.02 -18.98 -23.79
CA ASN A 236 0.56 -18.44 -25.07
C ASN A 236 -0.61 -17.44 -24.90
N GLN A 237 -0.95 -17.05 -23.68
CA GLN A 237 -2.02 -16.09 -23.45
C GLN A 237 -1.53 -14.64 -23.65
N PRO A 238 -2.42 -13.69 -23.99
CA PRO A 238 -2.09 -12.28 -23.93
C PRO A 238 -1.56 -11.89 -22.56
N ALA A 239 -0.73 -10.84 -22.52
CA ALA A 239 -0.20 -10.33 -21.25
C ALA A 239 -1.34 -10.01 -20.28
N LEU A 240 -1.32 -10.67 -19.13
CA LEU A 240 -2.31 -10.60 -18.08
C LEU A 240 -1.64 -10.11 -16.79
N SER A 241 -2.26 -9.18 -16.12
CA SER A 241 -1.81 -8.70 -14.82
C SER A 241 -2.83 -9.02 -13.73
N LEU A 242 -2.32 -9.41 -12.57
CA LEU A 242 -3.08 -9.48 -11.33
C LEU A 242 -2.91 -8.17 -10.56
N TYR A 243 -4.00 -7.70 -9.97
CA TYR A 243 -4.03 -6.52 -9.13
C TYR A 243 -4.47 -6.95 -7.73
N PHE A 244 -3.54 -6.91 -6.79
CA PHE A 244 -3.84 -7.10 -5.38
C PHE A 244 -4.43 -5.81 -4.84
N TYR A 245 -5.48 -5.95 -4.04
CA TYR A 245 -6.10 -4.79 -3.42
C TYR A 245 -6.62 -5.11 -2.02
N ASP A 246 -6.68 -4.08 -1.20
CA ASP A 246 -7.34 -4.14 0.09
C ASP A 246 -8.76 -3.59 -0.05
N GLY A 247 -9.69 -4.19 0.66
CA GLY A 247 -11.08 -3.77 0.72
C GLY A 247 -11.66 -3.93 2.11
N ALA A 248 -12.75 -3.23 2.37
CA ALA A 248 -13.49 -3.34 3.61
C ALA A 248 -14.99 -3.09 3.38
N GLU A 249 -15.84 -3.74 4.18
CA GLU A 249 -17.30 -3.50 4.19
C GLU A 249 -17.67 -2.31 5.07
N CYS A 250 -17.00 -2.18 6.21
CA CYS A 250 -17.08 -1.00 7.08
C CYS A 250 -15.74 -0.79 7.78
N LEU A 251 -15.53 0.36 8.38
CA LEU A 251 -14.31 0.68 9.14
C LEU A 251 -14.69 1.12 10.56
N ARG A 252 -15.44 0.27 11.25
CA ARG A 252 -15.79 0.46 12.65
C ARG A 252 -14.83 -0.31 13.55
N PRO A 253 -14.54 0.18 14.76
CA PRO A 253 -13.98 -0.66 15.80
C PRO A 253 -14.83 -1.91 16.01
N LEU A 254 -14.20 -3.05 16.26
CA LEU A 254 -14.91 -4.34 16.40
C LEU A 254 -15.99 -4.28 17.46
N ASP A 255 -15.69 -3.72 18.63
CA ASP A 255 -16.63 -3.60 19.75
C ASP A 255 -17.83 -2.70 19.41
N ALA A 256 -17.62 -1.65 18.63
CA ALA A 256 -18.68 -0.78 18.16
C ALA A 256 -19.58 -1.49 17.14
N HIS A 257 -19.01 -2.35 16.29
CA HIS A 257 -19.77 -3.16 15.35
C HIS A 257 -20.62 -4.20 16.08
N GLU A 258 -20.05 -4.96 17.01
CA GLU A 258 -20.76 -5.98 17.79
C GLU A 258 -21.92 -5.41 18.57
N LYS A 259 -21.78 -4.20 19.13
CA LYS A 259 -22.85 -3.49 19.81
C LYS A 259 -23.90 -2.88 18.88
N GLY A 260 -23.51 -2.51 17.67
CA GLY A 260 -24.36 -1.80 16.71
C GLY A 260 -25.20 -2.68 15.80
N VAL A 261 -24.98 -4.00 15.76
CA VAL A 261 -25.66 -4.93 14.86
C VAL A 261 -26.06 -6.20 15.57
N ALA A 262 -27.26 -6.69 15.30
CA ALA A 262 -27.81 -7.93 15.87
C ALA A 262 -27.41 -9.17 15.04
N ARG A 263 -26.25 -9.19 14.43
CA ARG A 263 -25.73 -10.29 13.63
C ARG A 263 -24.25 -10.54 13.92
N ALA A 264 -23.80 -11.74 13.65
CA ALA A 264 -22.38 -12.05 13.71
C ALA A 264 -21.58 -11.06 12.84
N ARG A 265 -20.40 -10.71 13.30
CA ARG A 265 -19.45 -9.91 12.54
C ARG A 265 -19.25 -10.54 11.16
N GLY A 266 -19.45 -9.76 10.11
CA GLY A 266 -19.02 -10.11 8.75
C GLY A 266 -17.50 -9.97 8.60
N TYR A 267 -17.00 -10.12 7.41
CA TYR A 267 -15.55 -10.02 7.11
C TYR A 267 -14.94 -8.64 7.41
N SER A 268 -15.59 -7.66 7.86
CA SER A 268 -15.54 -6.39 7.26
C SER A 268 -15.31 -5.19 8.14
N CYS A 269 -14.95 -5.36 9.38
CA CYS A 269 -14.49 -4.23 10.20
C CYS A 269 -12.98 -4.00 10.09
N GLU A 270 -12.33 -4.70 9.19
CA GLU A 270 -10.90 -4.65 8.90
C GLU A 270 -10.64 -4.60 7.40
N GLU A 271 -9.45 -4.17 7.03
CA GLU A 271 -8.97 -4.25 5.67
C GLU A 271 -8.51 -5.67 5.34
N LEU A 272 -9.13 -6.27 4.34
CA LEU A 272 -8.89 -7.64 3.90
C LEU A 272 -8.42 -7.65 2.45
N GLY A 273 -7.67 -8.69 2.07
CA GLY A 273 -7.08 -8.75 0.74
C GLY A 273 -8.00 -9.32 -0.32
N GLY A 274 -8.07 -8.62 -1.44
CA GLY A 274 -8.76 -9.01 -2.65
C GLY A 274 -7.84 -9.14 -3.86
N LEU A 275 -8.40 -9.66 -4.94
CA LEU A 275 -7.71 -9.83 -6.21
C LEU A 275 -8.59 -9.44 -7.38
N ALA A 276 -8.00 -8.71 -8.33
CA ALA A 276 -8.56 -8.43 -9.64
C ALA A 276 -7.56 -8.81 -10.73
N TYR A 277 -8.01 -8.89 -11.97
CA TYR A 277 -7.16 -9.09 -13.12
C TYR A 277 -7.52 -8.15 -14.26
N GLY A 278 -6.58 -7.95 -15.18
CA GLY A 278 -6.83 -7.24 -16.43
C GLY A 278 -5.84 -7.68 -17.49
N PHE A 279 -6.30 -7.75 -18.74
CA PHE A 279 -5.40 -7.90 -19.88
C PHE A 279 -4.72 -6.56 -20.14
N ASP A 280 -3.39 -6.55 -20.25
CA ASP A 280 -2.63 -5.32 -20.42
C ASP A 280 -3.06 -4.51 -21.64
N ARG A 281 -3.48 -5.19 -22.73
CA ARG A 281 -4.03 -4.54 -23.95
C ARG A 281 -5.38 -3.86 -23.72
N GLU A 282 -6.11 -4.24 -22.66
CA GLU A 282 -7.44 -3.70 -22.31
C GLU A 282 -7.38 -2.68 -21.17
N PHE A 283 -6.16 -2.37 -20.69
CA PHE A 283 -5.98 -1.36 -19.65
C PHE A 283 -6.69 -0.05 -20.06
N PRO A 284 -7.47 0.59 -19.16
CA PRO A 284 -7.54 0.43 -17.71
C PRO A 284 -8.64 -0.53 -17.18
N ARG A 285 -9.19 -1.39 -18.01
CA ARG A 285 -10.26 -2.30 -17.60
C ARG A 285 -9.77 -3.40 -16.67
N LEU A 286 -10.38 -3.50 -15.47
CA LEU A 286 -10.11 -4.54 -14.47
C LEU A 286 -11.36 -5.35 -14.15
N HIS A 287 -11.14 -6.61 -13.79
CA HIS A 287 -12.19 -7.56 -13.39
C HIS A 287 -11.88 -8.12 -11.99
N ARG A 288 -12.80 -7.94 -11.04
CA ARG A 288 -12.68 -8.55 -9.71
C ARG A 288 -12.77 -10.06 -9.77
N LEU A 289 -11.81 -10.76 -9.15
CA LEU A 289 -11.88 -12.19 -8.83
C LEU A 289 -12.57 -12.41 -7.49
N SER A 290 -12.32 -11.53 -6.52
CA SER A 290 -12.92 -11.56 -5.17
C SER A 290 -14.23 -10.75 -5.12
N ARG A 291 -15.23 -11.14 -5.91
CA ARG A 291 -16.49 -10.37 -6.03
C ARG A 291 -17.39 -10.47 -4.80
N LEU A 292 -17.49 -11.66 -4.20
CA LEU A 292 -18.46 -11.95 -3.13
C LEU A 292 -17.80 -11.99 -1.76
N ALA A 293 -16.52 -12.29 -1.68
CA ALA A 293 -15.76 -12.42 -0.45
C ALA A 293 -14.28 -12.07 -0.66
N PRO A 294 -13.54 -11.65 0.36
CA PRO A 294 -12.10 -11.48 0.30
C PRO A 294 -11.41 -12.83 0.06
N LEU A 295 -10.25 -12.81 -0.60
CA LEU A 295 -9.42 -13.98 -0.84
C LEU A 295 -8.33 -14.18 0.23
N PHE A 296 -7.90 -13.10 0.85
CA PHE A 296 -6.80 -13.10 1.81
C PHE A 296 -7.27 -12.57 3.15
N ILE A 297 -7.31 -13.44 4.15
CA ILE A 297 -7.74 -13.13 5.53
C ILE A 297 -6.71 -13.75 6.47
N SER A 298 -6.26 -13.00 7.47
CA SER A 298 -5.45 -13.59 8.55
C SER A 298 -6.31 -14.57 9.35
N PRO A 299 -5.79 -15.77 9.67
CA PRO A 299 -6.48 -16.69 10.55
C PRO A 299 -6.44 -16.26 12.03
N GLN A 300 -5.80 -15.13 12.35
CA GLN A 300 -5.54 -14.66 13.71
C GLN A 300 -6.01 -13.22 13.91
N GLY A 301 -6.16 -12.85 15.18
CA GLY A 301 -6.44 -11.48 15.61
C GLY A 301 -7.70 -10.91 14.98
N THR A 302 -7.59 -9.75 14.35
CA THR A 302 -8.71 -9.05 13.71
C THR A 302 -9.07 -9.60 12.32
N GLY A 303 -8.27 -10.53 11.77
CA GLY A 303 -8.42 -11.00 10.39
C GLY A 303 -7.72 -10.12 9.36
N SER A 304 -7.20 -8.96 9.74
CA SER A 304 -6.55 -8.02 8.83
C SER A 304 -5.41 -8.68 8.03
N ASN A 305 -5.44 -8.45 6.73
CA ASN A 305 -4.44 -8.93 5.77
C ASN A 305 -4.40 -7.97 4.59
N ARG A 306 -3.40 -7.10 4.55
CA ARG A 306 -3.38 -5.91 3.70
C ARG A 306 -2.00 -5.56 3.19
N TYR A 307 -1.94 -4.59 2.27
CA TYR A 307 -0.72 -4.11 1.63
C TYR A 307 0.10 -5.25 1.00
N VAL A 308 -0.59 -6.17 0.31
CA VAL A 308 0.11 -7.22 -0.43
C VAL A 308 0.97 -6.58 -1.52
N SER A 309 2.25 -6.87 -1.48
CA SER A 309 3.23 -6.49 -2.50
C SER A 309 3.93 -7.74 -3.02
N VAL A 310 4.09 -7.87 -4.32
CA VAL A 310 4.74 -9.01 -4.96
C VAL A 310 5.82 -8.53 -5.91
N LEU A 311 7.04 -8.89 -5.60
CA LEU A 311 8.20 -8.71 -6.47
C LEU A 311 8.39 -9.96 -7.32
N ALA A 312 8.35 -9.82 -8.64
CA ALA A 312 8.82 -10.84 -9.56
C ALA A 312 10.32 -10.69 -9.75
N GLU A 313 11.07 -11.74 -9.45
CA GLU A 313 12.52 -11.76 -9.58
C GLU A 313 12.94 -12.18 -11.01
N GLU A 314 14.16 -11.86 -11.40
CA GLU A 314 14.69 -12.16 -12.75
C GLU A 314 14.69 -13.66 -13.08
N ASN A 315 14.90 -14.53 -12.05
CA ASN A 315 14.82 -15.98 -12.19
C ASN A 315 13.37 -16.50 -12.28
N GLY A 316 12.38 -15.62 -12.19
CA GLY A 316 10.95 -15.93 -12.21
C GLY A 316 10.34 -16.33 -10.86
N ASP A 317 11.11 -16.34 -9.79
CA ASP A 317 10.58 -16.50 -8.44
C ASP A 317 9.74 -15.29 -8.05
N LEU A 318 8.79 -15.48 -7.14
CA LEU A 318 8.00 -14.41 -6.55
C LEU A 318 8.35 -14.25 -5.08
N PHE A 319 8.61 -13.02 -4.66
CA PHE A 319 8.76 -12.64 -3.27
C PHE A 319 7.58 -11.75 -2.88
N ALA A 320 6.71 -12.25 -2.02
CA ALA A 320 5.51 -11.55 -1.57
C ALA A 320 5.65 -11.11 -0.12
N THR A 321 5.21 -9.88 0.17
CA THR A 321 5.14 -9.32 1.52
C THR A 321 3.73 -8.77 1.78
N TRP A 322 3.28 -8.80 3.04
CA TRP A 322 2.01 -8.18 3.45
C TRP A 322 1.94 -7.98 4.96
N GLU A 323 1.15 -7.01 5.42
CA GLU A 323 0.79 -6.88 6.82
C GLU A 323 -0.22 -7.97 7.19
N ARG A 324 -0.04 -8.61 8.34
CA ARG A 324 -0.91 -9.68 8.81
C ARG A 324 -1.21 -9.53 10.29
N SER A 325 -2.50 -9.50 10.66
CA SER A 325 -2.88 -9.53 12.07
C SER A 325 -2.37 -10.80 12.76
N SER A 326 -1.70 -10.64 13.89
CA SER A 326 -1.25 -11.69 14.80
C SER A 326 -2.32 -12.05 15.83
N ALA A 327 -2.04 -13.02 16.70
CA ALA A 327 -2.93 -13.38 17.81
C ALA A 327 -3.12 -12.24 18.82
N THR A 328 -2.10 -11.40 19.00
CA THR A 328 -2.11 -10.20 19.87
C THR A 328 -2.75 -8.98 19.21
N ARG A 329 -3.21 -9.12 17.94
CA ARG A 329 -3.72 -8.06 17.06
C ARG A 329 -2.65 -7.06 16.60
N SER A 330 -1.38 -7.26 16.92
CA SER A 330 -0.30 -6.56 16.25
C SER A 330 -0.26 -6.94 14.76
N GLN A 331 0.38 -6.11 13.92
CA GLN A 331 0.46 -6.41 12.50
C GLN A 331 1.92 -6.32 12.01
N PRO A 332 2.69 -7.42 12.16
CA PRO A 332 4.00 -7.54 11.55
C PRO A 332 3.91 -7.60 10.03
N LEU A 333 4.99 -7.21 9.35
CA LEU A 333 5.19 -7.53 7.95
C LEU A 333 5.68 -8.97 7.83
N VAL A 334 4.95 -9.76 7.07
CA VAL A 334 5.30 -11.15 6.81
C VAL A 334 5.70 -11.33 5.34
N ALA A 335 6.49 -12.37 5.06
CA ALA A 335 6.91 -12.69 3.70
C ALA A 335 6.72 -14.16 3.35
N HIS A 336 6.59 -14.40 2.05
CA HIS A 336 6.64 -15.74 1.46
C HIS A 336 7.31 -15.70 0.10
N ARG A 337 8.13 -16.73 -0.19
CA ARG A 337 8.74 -16.91 -1.49
C ARG A 337 8.10 -18.09 -2.22
N LEU A 338 7.79 -17.91 -3.50
CA LEU A 338 7.25 -18.93 -4.37
C LEU A 338 8.20 -19.11 -5.56
N SER A 339 8.83 -20.28 -5.67
CA SER A 339 9.77 -20.55 -6.76
C SER A 339 9.06 -20.71 -8.09
N ILE A 340 9.73 -20.34 -9.18
CA ILE A 340 9.22 -20.52 -10.55
C ILE A 340 8.91 -21.99 -10.84
N ALA A 341 9.69 -22.93 -10.30
CA ALA A 341 9.41 -24.36 -10.44
C ALA A 341 8.06 -24.76 -9.83
N ARG A 342 7.70 -24.17 -8.70
CA ARG A 342 6.40 -24.38 -8.06
C ARG A 342 5.28 -23.66 -8.82
N ILE A 343 5.53 -22.46 -9.33
CA ILE A 343 4.56 -21.73 -10.18
C ILE A 343 4.22 -22.58 -11.42
N LYS A 344 5.24 -23.08 -12.11
CA LYS A 344 5.03 -23.97 -13.28
C LYS A 344 4.14 -25.16 -12.93
N ARG A 345 4.39 -25.85 -11.81
CA ARG A 345 3.57 -27.00 -11.37
C ARG A 345 2.13 -26.64 -10.97
N LEU A 346 1.87 -25.40 -10.57
CA LEU A 346 0.52 -24.95 -10.24
C LEU A 346 -0.27 -24.51 -11.47
N LEU A 347 0.41 -24.21 -12.57
CA LEU A 347 -0.19 -23.70 -13.80
C LEU A 347 -0.20 -24.73 -14.94
N THR A 348 0.31 -25.93 -14.72
CA THR A 348 0.15 -27.10 -15.60
C THR A 348 -1.09 -27.87 -15.21
#